data_32e966798e7b9e4998af9cf4324cc4a2
#
_entry.id   32e966798e7b9e4998af9cf4324cc4a2
#
_cell.length_a   1.000
_cell.length_b   1.000
_cell.length_c   1.000
_cell.angle_alpha   90.00
_cell.angle_beta   90.00
_cell.angle_gamma   90.00
#
_symmetry.space_group_name_H-M   'P 1'
#
loop_
_entity.id
_entity.type
_entity.pdbx_description
1 polymer ?
#
loop_
_entity_poly.entity_id
_entity_poly.type
_entity_poly.pdbx_seq_one_letter_code
_entity_poly.pdbx_strand_id
1 'polypeptide(L)'
;MIKLIATDVDGTLVKDGTMTINPEYMTVIRKLTEMGITFVVCSGRQYDSERKLFEPLKDLVYFVSDGGTVIRKNDKILKVHTLPDETWKSMHRMVKEKMPECDCFIATPECCYAENENGRMFRWLRDSYGYDMRKVDDLSSLEGKQVLKFSVYHPERCEELCAPYFTPAWKDKVTL
;
A
#
# COMPACT_ATOMS: atom_id res chain seq x y z
N MET A 1 14.54 -27.30 9.21
CA MET A 1 15.03 -26.00 9.73
C MET A 1 14.30 -24.90 8.98
N ILE A 2 13.72 -23.91 9.67
CA ILE A 2 13.04 -22.73 9.06
C ILE A 2 14.10 -21.86 8.40
N LYS A 3 13.88 -21.44 7.14
CA LYS A 3 14.80 -20.61 6.36
C LYS A 3 14.25 -19.22 6.06
N LEU A 4 12.92 -19.07 6.13
CA LEU A 4 12.22 -17.84 5.85
C LEU A 4 11.04 -17.68 6.81
N ILE A 5 10.85 -16.45 7.30
CA ILE A 5 9.69 -16.02 8.07
C ILE A 5 9.10 -14.82 7.34
N ALA A 6 7.82 -14.90 6.98
CA ALA A 6 7.05 -13.78 6.46
C ALA A 6 5.98 -13.43 7.49
N THR A 7 5.82 -12.13 7.78
CA THR A 7 4.87 -11.64 8.76
C THR A 7 4.07 -10.47 8.22
N ASP A 8 2.81 -10.42 8.59
CA ASP A 8 1.99 -9.23 8.44
C ASP A 8 2.37 -8.16 9.48
N VAL A 9 1.95 -6.93 9.26
CA VAL A 9 2.31 -5.76 10.07
C VAL A 9 1.13 -5.32 10.95
N ASP A 10 0.05 -4.87 10.32
CA ASP A 10 -1.10 -4.29 11.02
C ASP A 10 -1.93 -5.38 11.71
N GLY A 11 -2.20 -5.20 13.01
CA GLY A 11 -2.85 -6.23 13.82
C GLY A 11 -1.96 -7.41 14.21
N THR A 12 -0.71 -7.47 13.73
CA THR A 12 0.25 -8.55 14.02
C THR A 12 1.48 -8.03 14.77
N LEU A 13 2.28 -7.17 14.17
CA LEU A 13 3.47 -6.58 14.80
C LEU A 13 3.20 -5.21 15.42
N VAL A 14 2.21 -4.50 14.91
CA VAL A 14 1.77 -3.19 15.40
C VAL A 14 0.25 -3.17 15.52
N LYS A 15 -0.26 -2.30 16.39
CA LYS A 15 -1.69 -1.98 16.41
C LYS A 15 -2.04 -1.24 15.13
N ASP A 16 -3.17 -1.59 14.53
CA ASP A 16 -3.67 -0.96 13.29
C ASP A 16 -3.61 0.57 13.34
N GLY A 17 -3.11 1.16 12.27
CA GLY A 17 -3.02 2.61 12.13
C GLY A 17 -1.94 3.28 12.96
N THR A 18 -0.98 2.53 13.51
CA THR A 18 0.12 3.11 14.29
C THR A 18 1.46 2.96 13.61
N MET A 19 2.41 3.84 13.99
CA MET A 19 3.82 3.80 13.54
C MET A 19 4.75 3.41 14.68
N THR A 20 4.23 2.63 15.66
CA THR A 20 5.01 2.21 16.83
C THR A 20 5.08 0.69 16.87
N ILE A 21 6.27 0.15 16.73
CA ILE A 21 6.56 -1.28 16.87
C ILE A 21 7.26 -1.53 18.22
N ASN A 22 6.97 -2.67 18.86
CA ASN A 22 7.67 -3.05 20.07
C ASN A 22 9.17 -3.26 19.79
N PRO A 23 10.09 -2.59 20.51
CA PRO A 23 11.54 -2.75 20.34
C PRO A 23 12.05 -4.18 20.48
N GLU A 24 11.35 -5.02 21.25
CA GLU A 24 11.71 -6.44 21.38
C GLU A 24 11.60 -7.17 20.05
N TYR A 25 10.60 -6.85 19.21
CA TYR A 25 10.48 -7.44 17.87
C TYR A 25 11.68 -7.08 17.00
N MET A 26 12.17 -5.85 17.07
CA MET A 26 13.37 -5.43 16.34
C MET A 26 14.60 -6.25 16.74
N THR A 27 14.74 -6.52 18.06
CA THR A 27 15.83 -7.36 18.58
C THR A 27 15.72 -8.80 18.11
N VAL A 28 14.51 -9.38 18.15
CA VAL A 28 14.27 -10.75 17.72
C VAL A 28 14.51 -10.91 16.22
N ILE A 29 13.99 -9.99 15.39
CA ILE A 29 14.15 -10.00 13.93
C ILE A 29 15.64 -9.92 13.55
N ARG A 30 16.41 -9.05 14.21
CA ARG A 30 17.88 -8.97 14.01
C ARG A 30 18.56 -10.31 14.29
N LYS A 31 18.28 -10.93 15.43
CA LYS A 31 18.84 -12.24 15.77
C LYS A 31 18.47 -13.33 14.75
N LEU A 32 17.24 -13.34 14.28
CA LEU A 32 16.80 -14.29 13.24
C LEU A 32 17.60 -14.09 11.94
N THR A 33 17.82 -12.85 11.52
CA THR A 33 18.62 -12.58 10.31
C THR A 33 20.10 -12.95 10.49
N GLU A 34 20.67 -12.72 11.67
CA GLU A 34 22.04 -13.16 12.03
C GLU A 34 22.20 -14.69 12.02
N MET A 35 21.13 -15.43 12.32
CA MET A 35 21.07 -16.90 12.20
C MET A 35 20.89 -17.38 10.76
N GLY A 36 20.86 -16.49 9.77
CA GLY A 36 20.67 -16.82 8.36
C GLY A 36 19.22 -17.07 7.96
N ILE A 37 18.25 -16.68 8.78
CA ILE A 37 16.83 -16.75 8.43
C ILE A 37 16.44 -15.49 7.67
N THR A 38 15.88 -15.65 6.47
CA THR A 38 15.34 -14.56 5.69
C THR A 38 14.07 -14.04 6.37
N PHE A 39 14.02 -12.74 6.69
CA PHE A 39 12.83 -12.12 7.26
C PHE A 39 12.14 -11.23 6.21
N VAL A 40 10.82 -11.39 6.07
CA VAL A 40 10.00 -10.70 5.09
C VAL A 40 8.86 -9.98 5.81
N VAL A 41 8.80 -8.67 5.65
CA VAL A 41 7.69 -7.82 6.08
C VAL A 41 6.67 -7.78 4.95
N CYS A 42 5.42 -8.16 5.22
CA CYS A 42 4.35 -8.21 4.24
C CYS A 42 3.20 -7.31 4.70
N SER A 43 2.81 -6.31 3.92
CA SER A 43 1.71 -5.42 4.32
C SER A 43 0.98 -4.82 3.12
N GLY A 44 -0.25 -4.34 3.38
CA GLY A 44 -0.96 -3.44 2.48
C GLY A 44 -0.43 -2.01 2.48
N ARG A 45 0.51 -1.68 3.36
CA ARG A 45 1.13 -0.36 3.45
C ARG A 45 1.98 -0.05 2.23
N GLN A 46 2.14 1.25 1.95
CA GLN A 46 3.15 1.76 1.04
C GLN A 46 4.56 1.48 1.59
N TYR A 47 5.52 1.24 0.70
CA TYR A 47 6.91 0.95 1.06
C TYR A 47 7.53 1.97 2.01
N ASP A 48 7.34 3.28 1.78
CA ASP A 48 7.93 4.33 2.63
C ASP A 48 7.41 4.27 4.07
N SER A 49 6.15 3.89 4.26
CA SER A 49 5.56 3.66 5.58
C SER A 49 6.22 2.47 6.28
N GLU A 50 6.34 1.33 5.60
CA GLU A 50 7.02 0.14 6.15
C GLU A 50 8.50 0.43 6.45
N ARG A 51 9.20 1.07 5.53
CA ARG A 51 10.61 1.42 5.67
C ARG A 51 10.87 2.31 6.90
N LYS A 52 10.01 3.31 7.14
CA LYS A 52 10.08 4.16 8.34
C LYS A 52 9.84 3.35 9.61
N LEU A 53 8.86 2.46 9.59
CA LEU A 53 8.53 1.62 10.74
C LEU A 53 9.67 0.65 11.10
N PHE A 54 10.34 0.10 10.09
CA PHE A 54 11.47 -0.84 10.24
C PHE A 54 12.84 -0.18 10.02
N GLU A 55 12.97 1.14 10.20
CA GLU A 55 14.21 1.89 9.92
C GLU A 55 15.49 1.23 10.49
N PRO A 56 15.50 0.69 11.74
CA PRO A 56 16.70 0.02 12.28
C PRO A 56 17.05 -1.32 11.60
N LEU A 57 16.15 -1.88 10.80
CA LEU A 57 16.28 -3.20 10.16
C LEU A 57 16.10 -3.13 8.63
N LYS A 58 15.93 -1.95 8.06
CA LYS A 58 15.57 -1.77 6.64
C LYS A 58 16.50 -2.51 5.67
N ASP A 59 17.78 -2.60 6.01
CA ASP A 59 18.79 -3.27 5.16
C ASP A 59 18.89 -4.78 5.45
N LEU A 60 18.23 -5.29 6.49
CA LEU A 60 18.25 -6.69 6.88
C LEU A 60 17.04 -7.48 6.38
N VAL A 61 15.89 -6.82 6.23
CA VAL A 61 14.62 -7.46 5.88
C VAL A 61 14.23 -7.24 4.42
N TYR A 62 13.35 -8.08 3.90
CA TYR A 62 12.65 -7.85 2.64
C TYR A 62 11.31 -7.18 2.92
N PHE A 63 10.86 -6.33 2.00
CA PHE A 63 9.54 -5.69 2.05
C PHE A 63 8.69 -6.18 0.89
N VAL A 64 7.48 -6.61 1.20
CA VAL A 64 6.43 -6.97 0.26
C VAL A 64 5.27 -6.01 0.52
N SER A 65 5.27 -4.89 -0.17
CA SER A 65 4.43 -3.73 0.08
C SER A 65 3.23 -3.67 -0.85
N ASP A 66 2.29 -2.75 -0.53
CA ASP A 66 1.10 -2.45 -1.34
C ASP A 66 0.27 -3.71 -1.68
N GLY A 67 0.11 -4.63 -0.71
CA GLY A 67 -0.63 -5.87 -0.90
C GLY A 67 0.08 -6.88 -1.79
N GLY A 68 1.41 -6.87 -1.85
CA GLY A 68 2.21 -7.81 -2.63
C GLY A 68 2.57 -7.35 -4.05
N THR A 69 2.21 -6.13 -4.42
CA THR A 69 2.48 -5.60 -5.77
C THR A 69 3.93 -5.20 -5.98
N VAL A 70 4.67 -4.90 -4.92
CA VAL A 70 6.09 -4.56 -5.02
C VAL A 70 6.92 -5.30 -3.96
N ILE A 71 8.05 -5.85 -4.39
CA ILE A 71 9.04 -6.49 -3.50
C ILE A 71 10.33 -5.67 -3.56
N ARG A 72 10.84 -5.31 -2.39
CA ARG A 72 12.08 -4.54 -2.24
C ARG A 72 13.07 -5.17 -1.26
N LYS A 73 14.34 -4.88 -1.50
CA LYS A 73 15.46 -5.15 -0.59
C LYS A 73 16.52 -4.06 -0.79
N ASN A 74 16.97 -3.45 0.30
CA ASN A 74 17.98 -2.37 0.27
C ASN A 74 17.59 -1.25 -0.71
N ASP A 75 16.35 -0.75 -0.62
CA ASP A 75 15.73 0.25 -1.49
C ASP A 75 15.62 -0.15 -2.99
N LYS A 76 16.10 -1.33 -3.37
CA LYS A 76 16.02 -1.80 -4.76
C LYS A 76 14.73 -2.57 -4.99
N ILE A 77 14.02 -2.25 -6.06
CA ILE A 77 12.88 -3.03 -6.54
C ILE A 77 13.41 -4.34 -7.12
N LEU A 78 12.95 -5.46 -6.56
CA LEU A 78 13.24 -6.80 -7.05
C LEU A 78 12.14 -7.30 -7.98
N LYS A 79 10.89 -6.93 -7.69
CA LYS A 79 9.72 -7.29 -8.49
C LYS A 79 8.63 -6.23 -8.33
N VAL A 80 7.89 -6.00 -9.41
CA VAL A 80 6.73 -5.13 -9.43
C VAL A 80 5.63 -5.76 -10.27
N HIS A 81 4.40 -5.63 -9.82
CA HIS A 81 3.17 -5.95 -10.54
C HIS A 81 2.34 -4.68 -10.66
N THR A 82 1.88 -4.38 -11.86
CA THR A 82 1.15 -3.15 -12.15
C THR A 82 -0.24 -3.42 -12.71
N LEU A 83 -1.15 -2.52 -12.45
CA LEU A 83 -2.43 -2.47 -13.14
C LEU A 83 -2.21 -1.87 -14.54
N PRO A 84 -2.83 -2.45 -15.59
CA PRO A 84 -2.85 -1.82 -16.91
C PRO A 84 -3.52 -0.45 -16.86
N ASP A 85 -3.05 0.50 -17.67
CA ASP A 85 -3.59 1.86 -17.72
C ASP A 85 -5.11 1.88 -17.97
N GLU A 86 -5.59 1.10 -18.91
CA GLU A 86 -7.02 1.00 -19.23
C GLU A 86 -7.85 0.52 -18.03
N THR A 87 -7.28 -0.34 -17.18
CA THR A 87 -7.97 -0.88 -16.02
C THR A 87 -8.16 0.21 -14.96
N TRP A 88 -7.09 0.81 -14.49
CA TRP A 88 -7.19 1.81 -13.42
C TRP A 88 -7.89 3.11 -13.89
N LYS A 89 -7.73 3.52 -15.16
CA LYS A 89 -8.45 4.65 -15.73
C LYS A 89 -9.96 4.40 -15.79
N SER A 90 -10.37 3.17 -16.14
CA SER A 90 -11.80 2.83 -16.13
C SER A 90 -12.38 2.79 -14.71
N MET A 91 -11.58 2.35 -13.71
CA MET A 91 -11.95 2.44 -12.30
C MET A 91 -12.11 3.90 -11.85
N HIS A 92 -11.14 4.76 -12.18
CA HIS A 92 -11.18 6.18 -11.85
C HIS A 92 -12.41 6.89 -12.47
N ARG A 93 -12.67 6.65 -13.76
CA ARG A 93 -13.86 7.18 -14.45
C ARG A 93 -15.15 6.71 -13.75
N MET A 94 -15.23 5.44 -13.37
CA MET A 94 -16.40 4.91 -12.68
C MET A 94 -16.60 5.57 -11.31
N VAL A 95 -15.55 5.82 -10.55
CA VAL A 95 -15.65 6.56 -9.28
C VAL A 95 -16.20 7.96 -9.53
N LYS A 96 -15.65 8.69 -10.48
CA LYS A 96 -16.11 10.04 -10.83
C LYS A 96 -17.58 10.10 -11.26
N GLU A 97 -18.04 9.10 -12.01
CA GLU A 97 -19.41 9.08 -12.56
C GLU A 97 -20.46 8.53 -11.59
N LYS A 98 -20.11 7.54 -10.79
CA LYS A 98 -21.07 6.76 -9.96
C LYS A 98 -20.94 6.99 -8.48
N MET A 99 -19.79 7.45 -8.01
CA MET A 99 -19.45 7.58 -6.60
C MET A 99 -18.69 8.90 -6.33
N PRO A 100 -19.22 10.06 -6.76
CA PRO A 100 -18.52 11.35 -6.66
C PRO A 100 -18.22 11.80 -5.22
N GLU A 101 -18.89 11.18 -4.23
CA GLU A 101 -18.63 11.37 -2.80
C GLU A 101 -17.42 10.58 -2.27
N CYS A 102 -16.87 9.67 -3.08
CA CYS A 102 -15.70 8.89 -2.69
C CYS A 102 -14.40 9.59 -3.08
N ASP A 103 -13.43 9.60 -2.17
CA ASP A 103 -12.04 9.89 -2.50
C ASP A 103 -11.38 8.65 -3.10
N CYS A 104 -10.39 8.84 -3.96
CA CYS A 104 -9.54 7.75 -4.43
C CYS A 104 -8.07 8.16 -4.47
N PHE A 105 -7.20 7.16 -4.44
CA PHE A 105 -5.77 7.35 -4.66
C PHE A 105 -5.16 6.22 -5.48
N ILE A 106 -4.05 6.54 -6.12
CA ILE A 106 -3.22 5.62 -6.89
C ILE A 106 -1.88 5.47 -6.19
N ALA A 107 -1.47 4.22 -5.94
CA ALA A 107 -0.13 3.91 -5.49
C ALA A 107 0.78 3.60 -6.69
N THR A 108 1.98 4.17 -6.67
CA THR A 108 3.08 3.85 -7.57
C THR A 108 4.29 3.39 -6.75
N PRO A 109 5.35 2.83 -7.37
CA PRO A 109 6.56 2.49 -6.62
C PRO A 109 7.20 3.66 -5.87
N GLU A 110 7.01 4.90 -6.33
CA GLU A 110 7.63 6.09 -5.76
C GLU A 110 6.80 6.73 -4.65
N CYS A 111 5.48 6.88 -4.89
CA CYS A 111 4.58 7.58 -3.95
C CYS A 111 3.12 7.27 -4.25
N CYS A 112 2.21 7.78 -3.44
CA CYS A 112 0.78 7.74 -3.70
C CYS A 112 0.27 9.11 -4.19
N TYR A 113 -0.66 9.10 -5.13
CA TYR A 113 -1.28 10.28 -5.70
C TYR A 113 -2.77 10.31 -5.41
N ALA A 114 -3.30 11.50 -5.04
CA ALA A 114 -4.73 11.75 -4.89
C ALA A 114 -5.06 13.18 -5.32
N GLU A 115 -6.33 13.41 -5.69
CA GLU A 115 -6.80 14.73 -6.14
C GLU A 115 -7.17 15.65 -4.97
N ASN A 116 -7.66 15.08 -3.86
CA ASN A 116 -8.16 15.82 -2.70
C ASN A 116 -7.16 15.76 -1.52
N GLU A 117 -6.22 16.72 -1.47
CA GLU A 117 -5.25 16.82 -0.37
C GLU A 117 -5.87 17.21 0.99
N ASN A 118 -7.06 17.82 0.97
CA ASN A 118 -7.80 18.22 2.16
C ASN A 118 -8.76 17.11 2.63
N GLY A 119 -8.88 16.02 1.89
CA GLY A 119 -9.69 14.86 2.22
C GLY A 119 -9.19 14.14 3.48
N ARG A 120 -10.12 13.49 4.18
CA ARG A 120 -9.81 12.71 5.38
C ARG A 120 -8.83 11.58 5.09
N MET A 121 -9.00 10.88 3.97
CA MET A 121 -8.13 9.78 3.53
C MET A 121 -6.69 10.27 3.33
N PHE A 122 -6.49 11.36 2.56
CA PHE A 122 -5.16 11.89 2.26
C PHE A 122 -4.39 12.23 3.55
N ARG A 123 -5.03 12.98 4.45
CA ARG A 123 -4.41 13.36 5.73
C ARG A 123 -4.13 12.15 6.61
N TRP A 124 -5.06 11.23 6.70
CA TRP A 124 -4.91 10.02 7.52
C TRP A 124 -3.75 9.14 7.04
N LEU A 125 -3.64 8.89 5.74
CA LEU A 125 -2.54 8.09 5.19
C LEU A 125 -1.18 8.79 5.37
N ARG A 126 -1.12 10.12 5.11
CA ARG A 126 0.10 10.90 5.29
C ARG A 126 0.53 11.00 6.75
N ASP A 127 -0.38 11.38 7.63
CA ASP A 127 -0.07 11.79 8.99
C ASP A 127 -0.04 10.61 9.97
N SER A 128 -0.90 9.60 9.79
CA SER A 128 -0.98 8.43 10.68
C SER A 128 -0.16 7.23 10.19
N TYR A 129 -0.13 6.99 8.88
CA TYR A 129 0.62 5.86 8.31
C TYR A 129 1.97 6.25 7.70
N GLY A 130 2.27 7.55 7.61
CA GLY A 130 3.54 8.04 7.06
C GLY A 130 3.75 7.78 5.57
N TYR A 131 2.66 7.67 4.78
CA TYR A 131 2.72 7.54 3.33
C TYR A 131 3.33 8.80 2.69
N ASP A 132 4.07 8.63 1.60
CA ASP A 132 4.39 9.73 0.68
C ASP A 132 3.17 9.99 -0.21
N MET A 133 2.34 10.94 0.22
CA MET A 133 1.11 11.35 -0.48
C MET A 133 1.36 12.64 -1.25
N ARG A 134 1.06 12.63 -2.55
CA ARG A 134 1.20 13.80 -3.43
C ARG A 134 -0.13 14.16 -4.08
N LYS A 135 -0.43 15.46 -4.11
CA LYS A 135 -1.60 15.98 -4.82
C LYS A 135 -1.33 16.03 -6.31
N VAL A 136 -2.36 15.68 -7.10
CA VAL A 136 -2.47 15.98 -8.53
C VAL A 136 -3.84 16.60 -8.81
N ASP A 137 -3.97 17.32 -9.91
CA ASP A 137 -5.27 17.94 -10.26
C ASP A 137 -6.22 16.92 -10.90
N ASP A 138 -5.68 15.91 -11.60
CA ASP A 138 -6.41 14.80 -12.19
C ASP A 138 -5.52 13.55 -12.19
N LEU A 139 -6.01 12.45 -11.62
CA LEU A 139 -5.30 11.18 -11.60
C LEU A 139 -5.04 10.63 -13.01
N SER A 140 -5.84 10.97 -14.01
CA SER A 140 -5.61 10.56 -15.41
C SER A 140 -4.27 11.05 -15.97
N SER A 141 -3.70 12.12 -15.40
CA SER A 141 -2.36 12.62 -15.75
C SER A 141 -1.22 11.65 -15.45
N LEU A 142 -1.50 10.59 -14.70
CA LEU A 142 -0.53 9.55 -14.34
C LEU A 142 -0.39 8.45 -15.40
N GLU A 143 -0.99 8.62 -16.57
CA GLU A 143 -0.83 7.68 -17.69
C GLU A 143 0.65 7.38 -17.98
N GLY A 144 0.97 6.09 -18.18
CA GLY A 144 2.34 5.62 -18.40
C GLY A 144 3.17 5.44 -17.12
N LYS A 145 2.65 5.79 -15.93
CA LYS A 145 3.31 5.42 -14.67
C LYS A 145 3.00 3.97 -14.29
N GLN A 146 3.88 3.38 -13.52
CA GLN A 146 3.68 2.05 -12.94
C GLN A 146 2.66 2.11 -11.80
N VAL A 147 1.38 1.93 -12.09
CA VAL A 147 0.32 1.91 -11.09
C VAL A 147 0.26 0.54 -10.42
N LEU A 148 0.48 0.52 -9.11
CA LEU A 148 0.47 -0.70 -8.29
C LEU A 148 -0.94 -1.04 -7.79
N LYS A 149 -1.65 -0.01 -7.34
CA LYS A 149 -2.94 -0.16 -6.67
C LYS A 149 -3.80 1.07 -6.92
N PHE A 150 -5.09 0.85 -7.14
CA PHE A 150 -6.14 1.86 -7.14
C PHE A 150 -7.01 1.64 -5.91
N SER A 151 -7.17 2.65 -5.07
CA SER A 151 -7.94 2.55 -3.83
C SER A 151 -9.05 3.58 -3.81
N VAL A 152 -10.21 3.18 -3.31
CA VAL A 152 -11.37 4.04 -3.12
C VAL A 152 -11.68 4.14 -1.64
N TYR A 153 -12.11 5.30 -1.19
CA TYR A 153 -12.41 5.58 0.20
C TYR A 153 -13.69 6.38 0.36
N HIS A 154 -14.53 5.93 1.28
CA HIS A 154 -15.63 6.70 1.86
C HIS A 154 -15.61 6.44 3.38
N PRO A 155 -15.83 7.46 4.24
CA PRO A 155 -15.65 7.31 5.69
C PRO A 155 -16.57 6.26 6.35
N GLU A 156 -17.73 5.98 5.77
CA GLU A 156 -18.74 5.14 6.39
C GLU A 156 -19.32 4.04 5.49
N ARG A 157 -19.39 4.27 4.16
CA ARG A 157 -20.14 3.42 3.23
C ARG A 157 -19.34 2.92 2.04
N CYS A 158 -18.02 2.78 2.18
CA CYS A 158 -17.15 2.45 1.05
C CYS A 158 -17.58 1.15 0.35
N GLU A 159 -17.79 0.08 1.12
CA GLU A 159 -18.19 -1.21 0.57
C GLU A 159 -19.58 -1.13 -0.11
N GLU A 160 -20.57 -0.53 0.57
CA GLU A 160 -21.92 -0.33 0.02
C GLU A 160 -21.92 0.39 -1.33
N LEU A 161 -21.11 1.45 -1.44
CA LEU A 161 -21.01 2.26 -2.65
C LEU A 161 -20.20 1.59 -3.76
N CYS A 162 -19.13 0.89 -3.42
CA CYS A 162 -18.18 0.35 -4.39
C CYS A 162 -18.56 -1.05 -4.90
N ALA A 163 -19.00 -1.95 -4.02
CA ALA A 163 -19.23 -3.35 -4.39
C ALA A 163 -20.22 -3.55 -5.57
N PRO A 164 -21.32 -2.80 -5.70
CA PRO A 164 -22.23 -2.94 -6.83
C PRO A 164 -21.61 -2.66 -8.19
N TYR A 165 -20.56 -1.84 -8.25
CA TYR A 165 -19.89 -1.45 -9.48
C TYR A 165 -18.57 -2.20 -9.69
N PHE A 166 -17.74 -2.34 -8.66
CA PHE A 166 -16.42 -2.94 -8.79
C PHE A 166 -16.48 -4.46 -8.94
N THR A 167 -17.28 -5.13 -8.12
CA THR A 167 -17.36 -6.60 -8.15
C THR A 167 -17.75 -7.14 -9.55
N PRO A 168 -18.86 -6.70 -10.19
CA PRO A 168 -19.23 -7.25 -11.48
C PRO A 168 -18.25 -6.87 -12.61
N ALA A 169 -17.55 -5.74 -12.49
CA ALA A 169 -16.67 -5.25 -13.56
C ALA A 169 -15.26 -5.86 -13.53
N TRP A 170 -14.72 -6.15 -12.33
CA TRP A 170 -13.30 -6.47 -12.17
C TRP A 170 -12.95 -7.69 -11.33
N LYS A 171 -13.90 -8.37 -10.64
CA LYS A 171 -13.61 -9.54 -9.78
C LYS A 171 -12.76 -10.65 -10.43
N ASP A 172 -12.87 -10.81 -11.75
CA ASP A 172 -12.14 -11.83 -12.50
C ASP A 172 -10.87 -11.28 -13.20
N LYS A 173 -10.55 -10.00 -12.99
CA LYS A 173 -9.43 -9.31 -13.68
C LYS A 173 -8.38 -8.80 -12.70
N VAL A 174 -8.78 -8.45 -11.49
CA VAL A 174 -7.90 -7.93 -10.43
C VAL A 174 -8.32 -8.50 -9.08
N THR A 175 -7.43 -8.45 -8.11
CA THR A 175 -7.79 -8.69 -6.70
C THR A 175 -8.50 -7.45 -6.15
N LEU A 176 -9.72 -7.64 -5.64
CA LEU A 176 -10.53 -6.60 -5.02
C LEU A 176 -10.42 -6.67 -3.50
#